data_46ebfd58a90208b59d94294c0849703b
#
_entry.id   46ebfd58a90208b59d94294c0849703b
#
_cell.length_a   1.000
_cell.length_b   1.000
_cell.length_c   1.000
_cell.angle_alpha   90.00
_cell.angle_beta   90.00
_cell.angle_gamma   90.00
#
_symmetry.space_group_name_H-M   'P 1'
#
loop_
_entity.id
_entity.type
_entity.pdbx_description
1 polymer ?
#
loop_
_entity_poly.entity_id
_entity_poly.type
_entity_poly.pdbx_seq_one_letter_code
_entity_poly.pdbx_strand_id
1 'polypeptide(L)'
;ERLADYMNTLVNKVIQTCAGLEPGDFEQVFVEIRKEIKRQGKNLTLLIEDITAFTGVNVALLNVLTTEHTGMYESQELCRISSIVGTTEKYFNVNFMDNHKDRVTQFFVIPNDVFGEDQNSLYEFVGRYLNAMSLRGDVLDDWAKNGASMKEYPIHKGEEKSLWDTIEIAKGKELSLFPFTKKAITNLYMCILQPDYRTPRYLLRDVIERAMRNYLF
;
A
#
# COMPACT_ATOMS: atom_id res chain seq x y z
N GLU A 1 20.63 15.54 -16.03
CA GLU A 1 19.79 16.16 -15.02
C GLU A 1 18.92 17.27 -15.62
N ARG A 2 19.46 18.36 -16.12
CA ARG A 2 18.70 19.48 -16.75
C ARG A 2 17.80 19.08 -17.93
N LEU A 3 18.22 18.11 -18.76
CA LEU A 3 17.41 17.64 -19.88
C LEU A 3 16.22 16.82 -19.41
N ALA A 4 16.41 15.97 -18.39
CA ALA A 4 15.33 15.19 -17.79
C ALA A 4 14.28 16.10 -17.13
N ASP A 5 14.71 17.13 -16.41
CA ASP A 5 13.81 18.11 -15.79
C ASP A 5 13.01 18.87 -16.85
N TYR A 6 13.67 19.29 -17.92
CA TYR A 6 12.99 19.94 -19.05
C TYR A 6 11.99 19.00 -19.75
N MET A 7 12.37 17.75 -20.00
CA MET A 7 11.49 16.77 -20.59
C MET A 7 10.27 16.48 -19.70
N ASN A 8 10.46 16.39 -18.38
CA ASN A 8 9.36 16.19 -17.43
C ASN A 8 8.35 17.35 -17.45
N THR A 9 8.81 18.60 -17.63
CA THR A 9 7.89 19.73 -17.78
C THR A 9 7.07 19.65 -19.09
N LEU A 10 7.68 19.13 -20.16
CA LEU A 10 6.98 18.93 -21.43
C LEU A 10 5.98 17.77 -21.37
N VAL A 11 6.33 16.67 -20.71
CA VAL A 11 5.44 15.51 -20.56
C VAL A 11 4.13 15.91 -19.86
N ASN A 12 4.20 16.65 -18.77
CA ASN A 12 3.01 17.14 -18.08
C ASN A 12 2.12 18.00 -18.98
N LYS A 13 2.74 18.90 -19.76
CA LYS A 13 2.01 19.77 -20.69
C LYS A 13 1.38 18.98 -21.84
N VAL A 14 2.07 17.97 -22.36
CA VAL A 14 1.55 17.09 -23.41
C VAL A 14 0.38 16.25 -22.90
N ILE A 15 0.48 15.67 -21.70
CA ILE A 15 -0.61 14.89 -21.10
C ILE A 15 -1.85 15.77 -20.91
N GLN A 16 -1.71 16.98 -20.39
CA GLN A 16 -2.82 17.93 -20.24
C GLN A 16 -3.46 18.27 -21.58
N THR A 17 -2.64 18.57 -22.60
CA THR A 17 -3.12 18.89 -23.94
C THR A 17 -3.81 17.69 -24.63
N CYS A 18 -3.24 16.49 -24.48
CA CYS A 18 -3.84 15.27 -25.06
C CYS A 18 -5.12 14.84 -24.35
N ALA A 19 -5.27 15.16 -23.07
CA ALA A 19 -6.49 14.90 -22.31
C ALA A 19 -7.60 15.93 -22.62
N GLY A 20 -7.27 17.03 -23.32
CA GLY A 20 -8.22 18.11 -23.61
C GLY A 20 -8.71 18.86 -22.36
N LEU A 21 -7.95 18.75 -21.25
CA LEU A 21 -8.26 19.37 -19.97
C LEU A 21 -7.38 20.62 -19.80
N GLU A 22 -8.02 21.77 -19.64
CA GLU A 22 -7.33 22.98 -19.23
C GLU A 22 -7.06 23.01 -17.70
N PRO A 23 -6.08 23.81 -17.23
CA PRO A 23 -5.92 24.02 -15.80
C PRO A 23 -7.23 24.60 -15.21
N GLY A 24 -7.86 23.86 -14.31
CA GLY A 24 -9.15 24.22 -13.71
C GLY A 24 -10.34 23.35 -14.14
N ASP A 25 -10.30 22.72 -15.30
CA ASP A 25 -11.39 21.82 -15.74
C ASP A 25 -11.57 20.65 -14.78
N PHE A 26 -10.46 20.14 -14.24
CA PHE A 26 -10.49 19.06 -13.28
C PHE A 26 -11.27 19.44 -11.99
N GLU A 27 -11.03 20.63 -11.47
CA GLU A 27 -11.75 21.12 -10.28
C GLU A 27 -13.23 21.34 -10.59
N GLN A 28 -13.56 21.89 -11.78
CA GLN A 28 -14.94 22.06 -12.21
C GLN A 28 -15.69 20.73 -12.37
N VAL A 29 -15.07 19.74 -12.98
CA VAL A 29 -15.65 18.40 -13.10
C VAL A 29 -15.95 17.81 -11.72
N PHE A 30 -15.05 17.97 -10.75
CA PHE A 30 -15.30 17.53 -9.39
C PHE A 30 -16.46 18.28 -8.71
N VAL A 31 -16.59 19.58 -8.96
CA VAL A 31 -17.72 20.36 -8.47
C VAL A 31 -19.05 19.81 -9.00
N GLU A 32 -19.14 19.54 -10.32
CA GLU A 32 -20.35 18.98 -10.92
C GLU A 32 -20.65 17.55 -10.41
N ILE A 33 -19.63 16.71 -10.26
CA ILE A 33 -19.78 15.38 -9.65
C ILE A 33 -20.36 15.51 -8.23
N ARG A 34 -19.85 16.43 -7.43
CA ARG A 34 -20.32 16.66 -6.04
C ARG A 34 -21.75 17.15 -5.98
N LYS A 35 -22.17 18.04 -6.92
CA LYS A 35 -23.55 18.47 -7.03
C LYS A 35 -24.49 17.30 -7.32
N GLU A 36 -24.12 16.45 -8.27
CA GLU A 36 -24.94 15.31 -8.64
C GLU A 36 -25.04 14.28 -7.49
N ILE A 37 -23.93 13.98 -6.83
CA ILE A 37 -23.92 13.11 -5.63
C ILE A 37 -24.80 13.69 -4.51
N LYS A 38 -24.78 15.01 -4.32
CA LYS A 38 -25.62 15.70 -3.35
C LYS A 38 -27.12 15.57 -3.67
N ARG A 39 -27.50 15.70 -4.96
CA ARG A 39 -28.89 15.50 -5.41
C ARG A 39 -29.39 14.09 -5.08
N GLN A 40 -28.48 13.10 -5.05
CA GLN A 40 -28.79 11.73 -4.65
C GLN A 40 -28.77 11.51 -3.12
N GLY A 41 -28.55 12.54 -2.32
CA GLY A 41 -28.47 12.45 -0.86
C GLY A 41 -27.24 11.68 -0.35
N LYS A 42 -26.16 11.59 -1.15
CA LYS A 42 -24.95 10.83 -0.85
C LYS A 42 -23.76 11.73 -0.56
N ASN A 43 -22.71 11.14 0.01
CA ASN A 43 -21.40 11.77 0.20
C ASN A 43 -20.34 11.04 -0.64
N LEU A 44 -19.23 11.72 -0.91
CA LEU A 44 -18.11 11.18 -1.69
C LEU A 44 -16.97 10.80 -0.75
N THR A 45 -16.53 9.53 -0.82
CA THR A 45 -15.33 9.09 -0.15
C THR A 45 -14.30 8.69 -1.21
N LEU A 46 -13.10 9.27 -1.12
CA LEU A 46 -11.99 8.98 -2.03
C LEU A 46 -10.92 8.20 -1.29
N LEU A 47 -10.56 7.04 -1.82
CA LEU A 47 -9.48 6.20 -1.34
C LEU A 47 -8.38 6.21 -2.41
N ILE A 48 -7.25 6.87 -2.12
CA ILE A 48 -6.15 7.04 -3.07
C ILE A 48 -4.95 6.30 -2.51
N GLU A 49 -4.56 5.21 -3.16
CA GLU A 49 -3.45 4.38 -2.69
C GLU A 49 -2.09 5.06 -2.89
N ASP A 50 -1.84 5.59 -4.07
CA ASP A 50 -0.55 6.21 -4.40
C ASP A 50 -0.77 7.51 -5.20
N ILE A 51 -0.81 8.62 -4.48
CA ILE A 51 -0.97 9.93 -5.12
C ILE A 51 0.25 10.31 -5.97
N THR A 52 1.40 9.68 -5.75
CA THR A 52 2.63 9.97 -6.51
C THR A 52 2.54 9.52 -7.97
N ALA A 53 1.64 8.58 -8.27
CA ALA A 53 1.40 8.08 -9.63
C ALA A 53 0.64 9.08 -10.52
N PHE A 54 -0.04 10.06 -9.92
CA PHE A 54 -0.79 11.07 -10.67
C PHE A 54 0.12 12.21 -11.15
N THR A 55 0.57 12.14 -12.39
CA THR A 55 1.36 13.21 -13.01
C THR A 55 0.46 14.20 -13.73
N GLY A 56 0.77 15.51 -13.60
CA GLY A 56 0.07 16.57 -14.33
C GLY A 56 -1.19 17.14 -13.67
N VAL A 57 -1.81 16.44 -12.72
CA VAL A 57 -3.02 16.92 -12.00
C VAL A 57 -2.82 17.02 -10.49
N ASN A 58 -1.58 16.91 -10.02
CA ASN A 58 -1.24 16.81 -8.60
C ASN A 58 -1.82 17.96 -7.77
N VAL A 59 -1.61 19.20 -8.22
CA VAL A 59 -2.06 20.38 -7.46
C VAL A 59 -3.59 20.49 -7.47
N ALA A 60 -4.22 20.31 -8.63
CA ALA A 60 -5.68 20.34 -8.75
C ALA A 60 -6.34 19.23 -7.92
N LEU A 61 -5.75 18.03 -7.91
CA LEU A 61 -6.22 16.93 -7.07
C LEU A 61 -6.05 17.25 -5.58
N LEU A 62 -4.90 17.78 -5.16
CA LEU A 62 -4.68 18.19 -3.78
C LEU A 62 -5.67 19.27 -3.34
N ASN A 63 -5.96 20.25 -4.20
CA ASN A 63 -6.97 21.27 -3.95
C ASN A 63 -8.34 20.65 -3.71
N VAL A 64 -8.76 19.72 -4.58
CA VAL A 64 -10.05 19.01 -4.43
C VAL A 64 -10.10 18.22 -3.11
N LEU A 65 -9.04 17.49 -2.77
CA LEU A 65 -8.97 16.66 -1.57
C LEU A 65 -8.96 17.47 -0.27
N THR A 66 -8.40 18.68 -0.33
CA THR A 66 -8.25 19.58 0.81
C THR A 66 -9.26 20.74 0.79
N THR A 67 -10.27 20.71 -0.08
CA THR A 67 -11.32 21.73 -0.10
C THR A 67 -12.04 21.77 1.25
N GLU A 68 -12.00 22.92 1.91
CA GLU A 68 -12.66 23.11 3.21
C GLU A 68 -14.17 22.98 3.11
N HIS A 69 -14.72 22.26 4.08
CA HIS A 69 -16.10 22.42 4.51
C HIS A 69 -16.10 23.38 5.69
N THR A 70 -15.85 24.64 5.45
CA THR A 70 -16.03 25.65 6.49
C THR A 70 -17.52 25.71 6.81
N GLY A 71 -17.86 25.31 8.02
CA GLY A 71 -19.24 25.13 8.49
C GLY A 71 -20.14 26.38 8.53
N MET A 72 -19.72 27.51 7.97
CA MET A 72 -20.53 28.68 7.74
C MET A 72 -21.09 28.84 6.33
N TYR A 73 -20.51 28.12 5.38
CA TYR A 73 -20.96 28.01 4.00
C TYR A 73 -20.81 26.57 3.53
N GLU A 74 -21.47 25.62 4.22
CA GLU A 74 -21.86 24.41 3.52
C GLU A 74 -22.65 24.89 2.32
N SER A 75 -22.04 24.89 1.13
CA SER A 75 -22.82 25.16 -0.05
C SER A 75 -23.89 24.08 -0.04
N GLN A 76 -25.15 24.49 0.15
CA GLN A 76 -26.28 23.56 0.19
C GLN A 76 -26.33 22.67 -1.06
N GLU A 77 -25.47 22.98 -2.04
CA GLU A 77 -25.37 22.35 -3.34
C GLU A 77 -24.32 21.23 -3.48
N LEU A 78 -23.30 21.18 -2.61
CA LEU A 78 -22.22 20.20 -2.74
C LEU A 78 -22.26 19.10 -1.68
N CYS A 79 -21.96 17.86 -2.08
CA CYS A 79 -21.82 16.78 -1.12
C CYS A 79 -20.51 16.90 -0.33
N ARG A 80 -20.49 16.32 0.87
CA ARG A 80 -19.26 16.20 1.67
C ARG A 80 -18.25 15.29 0.96
N ILE A 81 -16.98 15.68 0.99
CA ILE A 81 -15.85 14.82 0.62
C ILE A 81 -15.16 14.35 1.88
N SER A 82 -14.77 13.07 1.89
CA SER A 82 -13.82 12.48 2.83
C SER A 82 -12.75 11.79 2.02
N SER A 83 -11.48 11.95 2.35
CA SER A 83 -10.39 11.34 1.62
C SER A 83 -9.39 10.64 2.53
N ILE A 84 -8.92 9.48 2.10
CA ILE A 84 -7.78 8.77 2.69
C ILE A 84 -6.74 8.64 1.58
N VAL A 85 -5.55 9.20 1.82
CA VAL A 85 -4.51 9.32 0.80
C VAL A 85 -3.24 8.59 1.26
N GLY A 86 -2.82 7.58 0.51
CA GLY A 86 -1.52 6.95 0.64
C GLY A 86 -0.45 7.76 -0.09
N THR A 87 0.63 8.07 0.59
CA THR A 87 1.76 8.80 0.02
C THR A 87 3.07 8.46 0.72
N THR A 88 4.19 8.75 0.09
CA THR A 88 5.50 8.67 0.75
C THR A 88 5.77 9.96 1.54
N GLU A 89 6.53 9.85 2.63
CA GLU A 89 6.93 11.01 3.44
C GLU A 89 7.63 12.09 2.59
N LYS A 90 8.52 11.68 1.71
CA LYS A 90 9.23 12.60 0.81
C LYS A 90 8.25 13.38 -0.08
N TYR A 91 7.28 12.69 -0.69
CA TYR A 91 6.29 13.34 -1.54
C TYR A 91 5.41 14.30 -0.75
N PHE A 92 4.94 13.89 0.43
CA PHE A 92 4.15 14.73 1.33
C PHE A 92 4.89 16.00 1.69
N ASN A 93 6.16 15.90 2.11
CA ASN A 93 6.95 17.05 2.53
C ASN A 93 7.23 18.05 1.40
N VAL A 94 7.40 17.56 0.16
CA VAL A 94 7.77 18.38 -1.01
C VAL A 94 6.55 18.97 -1.72
N ASN A 95 5.46 18.21 -1.85
CA ASN A 95 4.35 18.57 -2.73
C ASN A 95 3.11 19.08 -1.99
N PHE A 96 2.97 18.77 -0.70
CA PHE A 96 1.90 19.35 0.10
C PHE A 96 2.35 20.71 0.66
N MET A 97 1.70 21.76 0.20
CA MET A 97 1.91 23.10 0.75
C MET A 97 1.32 23.19 2.16
N ASP A 98 1.70 24.20 2.93
CA ASP A 98 1.26 24.34 4.32
C ASP A 98 -0.28 24.43 4.43
N ASN A 99 -0.92 25.11 3.50
CA ASN A 99 -2.40 25.17 3.44
C ASN A 99 -3.06 23.79 3.19
N HIS A 100 -2.37 22.86 2.53
CA HIS A 100 -2.86 21.48 2.38
C HIS A 100 -2.62 20.68 3.66
N LYS A 101 -1.47 20.86 4.30
CA LYS A 101 -1.08 20.16 5.54
C LYS A 101 -2.01 20.52 6.69
N ASP A 102 -2.37 21.80 6.82
CA ASP A 102 -3.26 22.30 7.86
C ASP A 102 -4.69 21.72 7.80
N ARG A 103 -5.06 21.18 6.64
CA ARG A 103 -6.36 20.55 6.41
C ARG A 103 -6.38 19.05 6.63
N VAL A 104 -5.22 18.44 6.87
CA VAL A 104 -5.13 17.01 7.20
C VAL A 104 -5.58 16.82 8.65
N THR A 105 -6.65 16.07 8.83
CA THR A 105 -7.24 15.84 10.16
C THR A 105 -6.52 14.74 10.93
N GLN A 106 -5.89 13.79 10.26
CA GLN A 106 -5.20 12.68 10.89
C GLN A 106 -4.08 12.13 10.01
N PHE A 107 -2.97 11.78 10.63
CA PHE A 107 -1.82 11.13 10.01
C PHE A 107 -1.64 9.73 10.56
N PHE A 108 -1.38 8.78 9.66
CA PHE A 108 -0.96 7.45 9.99
C PHE A 108 0.41 7.22 9.36
N VAL A 109 1.43 7.08 10.17
CA VAL A 109 2.79 6.80 9.71
C VAL A 109 3.04 5.30 9.81
N ILE A 110 3.31 4.68 8.67
CA ILE A 110 3.69 3.27 8.60
C ILE A 110 5.21 3.23 8.43
N PRO A 111 5.97 2.71 9.40
CA PRO A 111 7.41 2.64 9.30
C PRO A 111 7.83 1.68 8.18
N ASN A 112 9.00 1.92 7.56
CA ASN A 112 9.55 1.03 6.56
C ASN A 112 9.85 -0.35 7.16
N ASP A 113 10.47 -0.38 8.33
CA ASP A 113 10.70 -1.59 9.09
C ASP A 113 9.45 -1.93 9.92
N VAL A 114 8.47 -2.58 9.26
CA VAL A 114 7.20 -2.96 9.90
C VAL A 114 7.34 -4.08 10.92
N PHE A 115 8.44 -4.83 10.87
CA PHE A 115 8.69 -5.90 11.83
C PHE A 115 9.48 -5.38 13.04
N GLY A 116 10.34 -4.36 12.85
CA GLY A 116 11.14 -3.77 13.90
C GLY A 116 11.91 -4.81 14.71
N GLU A 117 11.68 -4.80 16.02
CA GLU A 117 12.24 -5.79 16.95
C GLU A 117 11.34 -7.04 17.14
N ASP A 118 10.14 -7.05 16.56
CA ASP A 118 9.21 -8.19 16.66
C ASP A 118 9.57 -9.29 15.67
N GLN A 119 10.51 -10.11 16.08
CA GLN A 119 10.95 -11.27 15.30
C GLN A 119 9.84 -12.30 15.05
N ASN A 120 8.86 -12.41 15.95
CA ASN A 120 7.76 -13.36 15.77
C ASN A 120 6.88 -12.96 14.59
N SER A 121 6.53 -11.68 14.46
CA SER A 121 5.81 -11.18 13.29
C SER A 121 6.59 -11.38 11.99
N LEU A 122 7.92 -11.22 12.02
CA LEU A 122 8.78 -11.53 10.88
C LEU A 122 8.70 -13.02 10.48
N TYR A 123 8.81 -13.94 11.46
CA TYR A 123 8.74 -15.39 11.18
C TYR A 123 7.35 -15.79 10.72
N GLU A 124 6.30 -15.23 11.32
CA GLU A 124 4.92 -15.48 10.91
C GLU A 124 4.69 -15.03 9.46
N PHE A 125 5.14 -13.84 9.11
CA PHE A 125 5.01 -13.31 7.74
C PHE A 125 5.72 -14.23 6.73
N VAL A 126 6.96 -14.61 6.99
CA VAL A 126 7.72 -15.52 6.12
C VAL A 126 7.06 -16.90 6.07
N GLY A 127 6.66 -17.45 7.21
CA GLY A 127 6.00 -18.76 7.29
C GLY A 127 4.69 -18.80 6.50
N ARG A 128 3.88 -17.75 6.57
CA ARG A 128 2.64 -17.63 5.77
C ARG A 128 2.94 -17.59 4.27
N TYR A 129 3.97 -16.87 3.87
CA TYR A 129 4.38 -16.79 2.46
C TYR A 129 4.88 -18.14 1.95
N LEU A 130 5.76 -18.83 2.70
CA LEU A 130 6.27 -20.14 2.34
C LEU A 130 5.14 -21.20 2.27
N ASN A 131 4.22 -21.15 3.22
CA ASN A 131 3.04 -22.01 3.20
C ASN A 131 2.18 -21.74 1.96
N ALA A 132 1.95 -20.46 1.63
CA ALA A 132 1.18 -20.08 0.44
C ALA A 132 1.85 -20.58 -0.86
N MET A 133 3.16 -20.47 -0.97
CA MET A 133 3.90 -20.98 -2.12
C MET A 133 3.82 -22.52 -2.26
N SER A 134 3.66 -23.22 -1.15
CA SER A 134 3.60 -24.68 -1.10
C SER A 134 2.19 -25.24 -1.32
N LEU A 135 1.16 -24.38 -1.26
CA LEU A 135 -0.22 -24.75 -1.52
C LEU A 135 -0.59 -24.51 -2.98
N ARG A 136 -1.60 -25.21 -3.46
CA ARG A 136 -2.22 -24.90 -4.75
C ARG A 136 -3.01 -23.58 -4.62
N GLY A 137 -2.98 -22.77 -5.67
CA GLY A 137 -3.62 -21.45 -5.66
C GLY A 137 -5.12 -21.49 -5.37
N ASP A 138 -5.83 -22.54 -5.85
CA ASP A 138 -7.24 -22.76 -5.62
C ASP A 138 -7.59 -22.92 -4.13
N VAL A 139 -6.72 -23.54 -3.35
CA VAL A 139 -6.95 -23.79 -1.90
C VAL A 139 -7.00 -22.48 -1.10
N LEU A 140 -6.12 -21.52 -1.41
CA LEU A 140 -6.10 -20.21 -0.76
C LEU A 140 -7.29 -19.36 -1.22
N ASP A 141 -7.62 -19.40 -2.51
CA ASP A 141 -8.76 -18.68 -3.07
C ASP A 141 -10.08 -19.15 -2.44
N ASP A 142 -10.24 -20.45 -2.28
CA ASP A 142 -11.42 -21.02 -1.65
C ASP A 142 -11.51 -20.65 -0.17
N TRP A 143 -10.40 -20.70 0.55
CA TRP A 143 -10.36 -20.22 1.93
C TRP A 143 -10.75 -18.74 2.04
N ALA A 144 -10.22 -17.89 1.16
CA ALA A 144 -10.53 -16.46 1.13
C ALA A 144 -12.02 -16.20 0.83
N LYS A 145 -12.60 -16.91 -0.15
CA LYS A 145 -14.03 -16.82 -0.50
C LYS A 145 -14.95 -17.30 0.63
N ASN A 146 -14.50 -18.26 1.44
CA ASN A 146 -15.25 -18.79 2.57
C ASN A 146 -15.08 -17.98 3.87
N GLY A 147 -14.68 -16.73 3.77
CA GLY A 147 -14.62 -15.79 4.90
C GLY A 147 -13.26 -15.74 5.62
N ALA A 148 -12.21 -16.35 5.09
CA ALA A 148 -10.82 -16.24 5.53
C ALA A 148 -10.62 -16.56 7.04
N SER A 149 -11.38 -17.51 7.60
CA SER A 149 -11.31 -17.86 9.02
C SER A 149 -9.96 -18.47 9.37
N MET A 150 -9.28 -17.95 10.40
CA MET A 150 -8.02 -18.51 10.89
C MET A 150 -8.16 -19.95 11.39
N LYS A 151 -9.35 -20.37 11.86
CA LYS A 151 -9.61 -21.76 12.24
C LYS A 151 -9.50 -22.73 11.06
N GLU A 152 -9.79 -22.24 9.87
CA GLU A 152 -9.80 -23.02 8.63
C GLU A 152 -8.60 -22.69 7.73
N TYR A 153 -7.64 -21.90 8.23
CA TYR A 153 -6.45 -21.55 7.46
C TYR A 153 -5.75 -22.81 6.94
N PRO A 154 -5.57 -22.95 5.62
CA PRO A 154 -4.97 -24.14 5.03
C PRO A 154 -3.48 -24.22 5.31
N ILE A 155 -3.02 -25.38 5.77
CA ILE A 155 -1.61 -25.61 6.08
C ILE A 155 -1.09 -26.69 5.16
N HIS A 156 0.01 -26.40 4.48
CA HIS A 156 0.75 -27.38 3.71
C HIS A 156 1.36 -28.46 4.63
N LYS A 157 1.10 -29.71 4.31
CA LYS A 157 1.61 -30.87 5.07
C LYS A 157 2.82 -31.44 4.31
N GLY A 158 3.98 -30.85 4.48
CA GLY A 158 5.22 -31.41 3.97
C GLY A 158 5.75 -32.57 4.84
N GLU A 159 6.54 -33.46 4.26
CA GLU A 159 7.06 -34.66 4.94
C GLU A 159 8.18 -34.35 5.93
N GLU A 160 8.85 -33.19 5.83
CA GLU A 160 10.07 -32.87 6.56
C GLU A 160 9.90 -31.94 7.77
N LYS A 161 8.72 -31.87 8.36
CA LYS A 161 8.43 -30.95 9.48
C LYS A 161 9.37 -31.07 10.69
N SER A 162 9.96 -32.24 10.93
CA SER A 162 10.78 -32.48 12.13
C SER A 162 12.19 -31.87 12.08
N LEU A 163 12.63 -31.45 10.93
CA LEU A 163 14.01 -30.95 10.72
C LEU A 163 14.10 -29.41 10.68
N TRP A 164 12.98 -28.73 10.57
CA TRP A 164 12.92 -27.29 10.35
C TRP A 164 12.17 -26.57 11.44
N ASP A 165 12.53 -25.32 11.67
CA ASP A 165 11.82 -24.47 12.61
C ASP A 165 10.37 -24.27 12.19
N THR A 166 9.50 -24.13 13.19
CA THR A 166 8.09 -23.83 13.01
C THR A 166 7.70 -22.53 13.72
N ILE A 167 6.60 -21.94 13.29
CA ILE A 167 5.95 -20.81 13.95
C ILE A 167 4.46 -21.09 14.17
N GLU A 168 4.00 -20.89 15.39
CA GLU A 168 2.59 -21.01 15.72
C GLU A 168 1.86 -19.73 15.30
N ILE A 169 0.84 -19.86 14.44
CA ILE A 169 0.02 -18.76 13.94
C ILE A 169 -1.34 -18.65 14.62
N ALA A 170 -1.77 -19.72 15.26
CA ALA A 170 -2.96 -19.82 16.10
C ALA A 170 -2.83 -21.07 16.96
N LYS A 171 -3.63 -21.17 18.04
CA LYS A 171 -3.58 -22.30 18.95
C LYS A 171 -3.63 -23.64 18.20
N GLY A 172 -2.56 -24.40 18.27
CA GLY A 172 -2.41 -25.69 17.63
C GLY A 172 -2.24 -25.67 16.10
N LYS A 173 -1.93 -24.49 15.53
CA LYS A 173 -1.62 -24.33 14.10
C LYS A 173 -0.21 -23.80 13.91
N GLU A 174 0.65 -24.67 13.41
CA GLU A 174 2.03 -24.37 13.14
C GLU A 174 2.33 -24.37 11.64
N LEU A 175 3.12 -23.41 11.20
CA LEU A 175 3.70 -23.37 9.86
C LEU A 175 5.16 -23.75 9.89
N SER A 176 5.59 -24.54 8.94
CA SER A 176 7.01 -24.81 8.71
C SER A 176 7.68 -23.59 8.08
N LEU A 177 8.89 -23.30 8.51
CA LEU A 177 9.75 -22.28 7.91
C LEU A 177 10.69 -22.86 6.83
N PHE A 178 10.50 -24.13 6.44
CA PHE A 178 11.29 -24.76 5.38
C PHE A 178 11.37 -23.89 4.11
N PRO A 179 12.55 -23.70 3.52
CA PRO A 179 13.87 -24.29 3.87
C PRO A 179 14.73 -23.37 4.78
N PHE A 180 14.12 -22.53 5.59
CA PHE A 180 14.82 -21.60 6.47
C PHE A 180 14.70 -22.01 7.95
N THR A 181 15.70 -21.60 8.73
CA THR A 181 15.58 -21.53 10.19
C THR A 181 15.25 -20.12 10.64
N LYS A 182 14.70 -19.95 11.84
CA LYS A 182 14.44 -18.62 12.44
C LYS A 182 15.68 -17.74 12.41
N LYS A 183 16.84 -18.31 12.78
CA LYS A 183 18.13 -17.62 12.75
C LYS A 183 18.51 -17.18 11.33
N ALA A 184 18.29 -18.03 10.33
CA ALA A 184 18.57 -17.68 8.95
C ALA A 184 17.68 -16.50 8.50
N ILE A 185 16.38 -16.52 8.79
CA ILE A 185 15.46 -15.45 8.43
C ILE A 185 15.89 -14.13 9.09
N THR A 186 16.21 -14.15 10.38
CA THR A 186 16.71 -12.95 11.10
C THR A 186 17.98 -12.42 10.45
N ASN A 187 18.97 -13.27 10.20
CA ASN A 187 20.23 -12.85 9.59
C ASN A 187 20.03 -12.29 8.19
N LEU A 188 19.20 -12.93 7.36
CA LEU A 188 18.88 -12.45 6.02
C LEU A 188 18.20 -11.08 6.07
N TYR A 189 17.26 -10.87 6.99
CA TYR A 189 16.57 -9.62 7.17
C TYR A 189 17.49 -8.51 7.67
N MET A 190 18.23 -8.79 8.73
CA MET A 190 19.05 -7.78 9.42
C MET A 190 20.38 -7.47 8.72
N CYS A 191 20.99 -8.46 8.04
CA CYS A 191 22.33 -8.33 7.47
C CYS A 191 22.36 -8.07 5.97
N ILE A 192 21.36 -8.57 5.21
CA ILE A 192 21.31 -8.37 3.75
C ILE A 192 20.54 -7.10 3.40
N LEU A 193 19.41 -6.85 4.08
CA LEU A 193 18.63 -5.65 3.83
C LEU A 193 19.18 -4.47 4.62
N GLN A 194 19.52 -3.39 3.91
CA GLN A 194 19.80 -2.12 4.55
C GLN A 194 18.55 -1.60 5.27
N PRO A 195 18.67 -0.81 6.35
CA PRO A 195 17.54 -0.34 7.15
C PRO A 195 16.39 0.24 6.32
N ASP A 196 16.69 1.07 5.33
CA ASP A 196 15.69 1.71 4.47
C ASP A 196 14.95 0.73 3.54
N TYR A 197 15.49 -0.47 3.35
CA TYR A 197 14.92 -1.54 2.53
C TYR A 197 14.32 -2.69 3.35
N ARG A 198 14.22 -2.56 4.66
CA ARG A 198 13.60 -3.57 5.54
C ARG A 198 12.09 -3.53 5.47
N THR A 199 11.56 -3.73 4.29
CA THR A 199 10.11 -3.80 4.05
C THR A 199 9.70 -5.22 3.68
N PRO A 200 8.43 -5.61 3.89
CA PRO A 200 7.92 -6.91 3.45
C PRO A 200 8.18 -7.20 1.98
N ARG A 201 8.05 -6.19 1.12
CA ARG A 201 8.29 -6.32 -0.32
C ARG A 201 9.73 -6.72 -0.64
N TYR A 202 10.71 -6.01 -0.07
CA TYR A 202 12.12 -6.32 -0.32
C TYR A 202 12.53 -7.65 0.30
N LEU A 203 12.01 -7.98 1.49
CA LEU A 203 12.24 -9.28 2.11
C LEU A 203 11.78 -10.41 1.18
N LEU A 204 10.57 -10.35 0.66
CA LEU A 204 10.05 -11.40 -0.22
C LEU A 204 10.81 -11.46 -1.54
N ARG A 205 10.90 -10.34 -2.25
CA ARG A 205 11.46 -10.29 -3.62
C ARG A 205 12.96 -10.54 -3.66
N ASP A 206 13.71 -9.89 -2.77
CA ASP A 206 15.16 -9.83 -2.88
C ASP A 206 15.88 -10.87 -2.01
N VAL A 207 15.18 -11.44 -1.05
CA VAL A 207 15.74 -12.41 -0.11
C VAL A 207 15.06 -13.78 -0.27
N ILE A 208 13.80 -13.89 0.10
CA ILE A 208 13.11 -15.18 0.17
C ILE A 208 12.95 -15.79 -1.22
N GLU A 209 12.40 -15.06 -2.17
CA GLU A 209 12.20 -15.56 -3.54
C GLU A 209 13.51 -15.95 -4.22
N ARG A 210 14.56 -15.16 -4.06
CA ARG A 210 15.88 -15.48 -4.60
C ARG A 210 16.47 -16.74 -3.98
N ALA A 211 16.38 -16.89 -2.66
CA ALA A 211 16.86 -18.07 -1.97
C ALA A 211 16.10 -19.33 -2.42
N MET A 212 14.76 -19.21 -2.55
CA MET A 212 13.92 -20.31 -3.03
C MET A 212 14.24 -20.72 -4.48
N ARG A 213 14.40 -19.75 -5.37
CA ARG A 213 14.77 -20.02 -6.77
C ARG A 213 16.11 -20.74 -6.88
N ASN A 214 17.11 -20.30 -6.11
CA ASN A 214 18.43 -20.93 -6.11
C ASN A 214 18.45 -22.32 -5.47
N TYR A 215 17.46 -22.64 -4.62
CA TYR A 215 17.31 -23.95 -4.01
C TYR A 215 16.57 -24.94 -4.92
N LEU A 216 15.61 -24.46 -5.72
CA LEU A 216 14.76 -25.31 -6.56
C LEU A 216 15.33 -25.56 -7.96
N PHE A 217 16.30 -24.78 -8.41
CA PHE A 217 16.95 -24.84 -9.71
C PHE A 217 18.47 -24.86 -9.60
#